data_4845347ca49abfcf490d6b31b495350a
#
_entry.id   4845347ca49abfcf490d6b31b495350a
#
_cell.length_a   1.000
_cell.length_b   1.000
_cell.length_c   1.000
_cell.angle_alpha   90.00
_cell.angle_beta   90.00
_cell.angle_gamma   90.00
#
_symmetry.space_group_name_H-M   'P 1'
#
loop_
_entity.id
_entity.type
_entity.pdbx_description
1 polymer ?
#
loop_
_entity_poly.entity_id
_entity_poly.type
_entity_poly.pdbx_seq_one_letter_code
_entity_poly.pdbx_strand_id
1 'polypeptide(L)'
;MGRGSARNVEKNYKIQIMTDQEIISSLIAHDPKVTAQFFFKDCRPLFLSVIRRVFGTQIVDYDEIISELYILLMENDAKKLRSFKFESTLYQWLKTIAIRHCLLLKSKNEGIDNESQEPLNNSHREHSLVESSQARMDMETLLRQMKNQ
;
A
#
# COMPACT_ATOMS: atom_id res chain seq x y z
N MET A 1 26.52 2.83 -28.43
CA MET A 1 26.40 2.83 -26.99
C MET A 1 25.13 3.38 -26.43
N GLY A 2 24.29 4.03 -27.24
CA GLY A 2 22.99 4.48 -26.80
C GLY A 2 21.92 3.42 -26.73
N ARG A 3 22.20 2.21 -27.17
CA ARG A 3 21.19 1.17 -27.29
C ARG A 3 20.60 0.71 -25.96
N GLY A 4 21.41 0.67 -24.92
CA GLY A 4 20.96 0.27 -23.59
C GLY A 4 20.02 1.29 -22.96
N SER A 5 20.35 2.59 -23.11
CA SER A 5 19.50 3.66 -22.62
C SER A 5 18.17 3.71 -23.36
N ALA A 6 18.20 3.53 -24.67
CA ALA A 6 16.99 3.53 -25.47
C ALA A 6 16.04 2.40 -25.06
N ARG A 7 16.59 1.23 -24.81
CA ARG A 7 15.79 0.07 -24.35
C ARG A 7 15.13 0.34 -23.01
N ASN A 8 15.86 0.96 -22.10
CA ASN A 8 15.32 1.27 -20.78
C ASN A 8 14.20 2.32 -20.87
N VAL A 9 14.39 3.31 -21.74
CA VAL A 9 13.36 4.31 -21.97
C VAL A 9 12.11 3.68 -22.58
N GLU A 10 12.29 2.78 -23.54
CA GLU A 10 11.16 2.07 -24.15
C GLU A 10 10.40 1.22 -23.15
N LYS A 11 11.11 0.52 -22.26
CA LYS A 11 10.47 -0.30 -21.23
C LYS A 11 9.68 0.56 -20.25
N ASN A 12 10.25 1.67 -19.83
CA ASN A 12 9.56 2.58 -18.92
C ASN A 12 8.33 3.18 -19.61
N TYR A 13 8.44 3.52 -20.87
CA TYR A 13 7.34 4.04 -21.64
C TYR A 13 6.21 3.03 -21.75
N LYS A 14 6.54 1.75 -22.00
CA LYS A 14 5.54 0.68 -22.09
C LYS A 14 4.74 0.54 -20.79
N ILE A 15 5.42 0.59 -19.65
CA ILE A 15 4.74 0.48 -18.36
C ILE A 15 3.85 1.69 -18.13
N GLN A 16 4.31 2.88 -18.48
CA GLN A 16 3.52 4.10 -18.32
C GLN A 16 2.23 4.09 -19.13
N ILE A 17 2.21 3.41 -20.26
CA ILE A 17 1.01 3.33 -21.09
C ILE A 17 0.19 2.08 -20.86
N MET A 18 0.62 1.20 -19.95
CA MET A 18 -0.16 0.02 -19.60
C MET A 18 -1.42 0.44 -18.84
N THR A 19 -2.51 -0.25 -19.17
CA THR A 19 -3.76 -0.05 -18.42
C THR A 19 -3.64 -0.65 -17.03
N ASP A 20 -4.50 -0.23 -16.13
CA ASP A 20 -4.54 -0.79 -14.79
C ASP A 20 -4.75 -2.30 -14.84
N GLN A 21 -5.61 -2.76 -15.73
CA GLN A 21 -5.86 -4.19 -15.90
C GLN A 21 -4.60 -4.94 -16.33
N GLU A 22 -3.85 -4.40 -17.26
CA GLU A 22 -2.60 -4.99 -17.73
C GLU A 22 -1.57 -5.05 -16.61
N ILE A 23 -1.47 -3.99 -15.82
CA ILE A 23 -0.55 -3.94 -14.67
C ILE A 23 -0.93 -5.01 -13.65
N ILE A 24 -2.20 -5.09 -13.30
CA ILE A 24 -2.68 -6.08 -12.33
C ILE A 24 -2.41 -7.50 -12.83
N SER A 25 -2.72 -7.77 -14.09
CA SER A 25 -2.46 -9.09 -14.67
C SER A 25 -0.97 -9.45 -14.61
N SER A 26 -0.11 -8.48 -14.89
CA SER A 26 1.33 -8.69 -14.83
C SER A 26 1.83 -8.92 -13.41
N LEU A 27 1.29 -8.19 -12.44
CA LEU A 27 1.65 -8.40 -11.04
C LEU A 27 1.22 -9.79 -10.57
N ILE A 28 0.01 -10.20 -10.91
CA ILE A 28 -0.50 -11.52 -10.54
C ILE A 28 0.34 -12.61 -11.20
N ALA A 29 0.78 -12.39 -12.43
CA ALA A 29 1.64 -13.33 -13.15
C ALA A 29 3.09 -13.33 -12.65
N HIS A 30 3.41 -12.51 -11.65
CA HIS A 30 4.77 -12.39 -11.11
C HIS A 30 5.78 -11.92 -12.14
N ASP A 31 5.37 -11.01 -13.03
CA ASP A 31 6.30 -10.42 -14.00
C ASP A 31 7.33 -9.58 -13.23
N PRO A 32 8.62 -9.98 -13.24
CA PRO A 32 9.60 -9.28 -12.40
C PRO A 32 9.89 -7.86 -12.86
N LYS A 33 9.78 -7.60 -14.14
CA LYS A 33 10.05 -6.26 -14.67
C LYS A 33 8.95 -5.27 -14.31
N VAL A 34 7.70 -5.68 -14.51
CA VAL A 34 6.56 -4.84 -14.16
C VAL A 34 6.50 -4.64 -12.64
N THR A 35 6.71 -5.70 -11.88
CA THR A 35 6.72 -5.61 -10.42
C THR A 35 7.77 -4.62 -9.93
N ALA A 36 9.01 -4.75 -10.39
CA ALA A 36 10.08 -3.87 -9.97
C ALA A 36 9.82 -2.43 -10.39
N GLN A 37 9.42 -2.22 -11.62
CA GLN A 37 9.23 -0.88 -12.13
C GLN A 37 7.98 -0.21 -11.55
N PHE A 38 6.85 -0.90 -11.56
CA PHE A 38 5.60 -0.29 -11.12
C PHE A 38 5.52 -0.21 -9.59
N PHE A 39 5.63 -1.35 -8.91
CA PHE A 39 5.38 -1.38 -7.48
C PHE A 39 6.53 -0.76 -6.67
N PHE A 40 7.76 -1.16 -6.96
CA PHE A 40 8.90 -0.75 -6.16
C PHE A 40 9.56 0.54 -6.61
N LYS A 41 9.23 1.04 -7.79
CA LYS A 41 9.81 2.28 -8.30
C LYS A 41 8.77 3.36 -8.52
N ASP A 42 7.77 3.11 -9.34
CA ASP A 42 6.76 4.11 -9.67
C ASP A 42 5.86 4.45 -8.49
N CYS A 43 5.48 3.44 -7.70
CA CYS A 43 4.61 3.64 -6.55
C CYS A 43 5.37 4.07 -5.29
N ARG A 44 6.69 4.01 -5.30
CA ARG A 44 7.49 4.33 -4.11
C ARG A 44 7.20 5.73 -3.56
N PRO A 45 7.16 6.80 -4.37
CA PRO A 45 6.82 8.12 -3.83
C PRO A 45 5.46 8.16 -3.14
N LEU A 46 4.48 7.44 -3.70
CA LEU A 46 3.16 7.34 -3.10
C LEU A 46 3.25 6.68 -1.72
N PHE A 47 3.92 5.55 -1.64
CA PHE A 47 4.06 4.82 -0.38
C PHE A 47 4.83 5.63 0.67
N LEU A 48 5.92 6.28 0.26
CA LEU A 48 6.68 7.14 1.18
C LEU A 48 5.82 8.28 1.71
N SER A 49 5.01 8.88 0.86
CA SER A 49 4.11 9.94 1.27
C SER A 49 3.10 9.46 2.31
N VAL A 50 2.51 8.28 2.08
CA VAL A 50 1.57 7.68 3.02
C VAL A 50 2.24 7.40 4.36
N ILE A 51 3.41 6.78 4.34
CA ILE A 51 4.14 6.40 5.55
C ILE A 51 4.47 7.65 6.38
N ARG A 52 4.97 8.68 5.73
CA ARG A 52 5.29 9.94 6.40
C ARG A 52 4.07 10.59 7.04
N ARG A 53 2.94 10.54 6.34
CA ARG A 53 1.69 11.10 6.87
C ARG A 53 1.20 10.35 8.09
N VAL A 54 1.26 9.04 8.05
CA VAL A 54 0.73 8.21 9.13
C VAL A 54 1.65 8.22 10.34
N PHE A 55 2.95 8.05 10.13
CA PHE A 55 3.89 7.90 11.25
C PHE A 55 4.50 9.23 11.72
N GLY A 56 4.43 10.27 10.89
CA GLY A 56 4.94 11.58 11.27
C GLY A 56 6.43 11.53 11.56
N THR A 57 6.81 11.90 12.79
CA THR A 57 8.21 11.93 13.20
C THR A 57 8.72 10.58 13.73
N GLN A 58 7.86 9.58 13.83
CA GLN A 58 8.29 8.25 14.28
C GLN A 58 9.26 7.65 13.29
N ILE A 59 10.29 6.98 13.83
CA ILE A 59 11.27 6.31 13.00
C ILE A 59 10.74 4.95 12.60
N VAL A 60 10.59 4.73 11.30
CA VAL A 60 10.11 3.46 10.76
C VAL A 60 10.97 3.06 9.56
N ASP A 61 11.00 1.78 9.28
CA ASP A 61 11.71 1.25 8.12
C ASP A 61 10.77 1.29 6.91
N TYR A 62 10.99 2.28 6.03
CA TYR A 62 10.15 2.46 4.86
C TYR A 62 10.17 1.25 3.92
N ASP A 63 11.34 0.69 3.70
CA ASP A 63 11.47 -0.44 2.79
C ASP A 63 10.77 -1.68 3.32
N GLU A 64 10.84 -1.89 4.64
CA GLU A 64 10.14 -3.00 5.27
C GLU A 64 8.63 -2.85 5.09
N ILE A 65 8.09 -1.65 5.30
CA ILE A 65 6.66 -1.41 5.15
C ILE A 65 6.23 -1.62 3.70
N ILE A 66 7.02 -1.16 2.75
CA ILE A 66 6.71 -1.35 1.33
C ILE A 66 6.73 -2.84 0.97
N SER A 67 7.71 -3.58 1.50
CA SER A 67 7.77 -5.03 1.29
C SER A 67 6.56 -5.74 1.89
N GLU A 68 6.13 -5.31 3.07
CA GLU A 68 4.93 -5.87 3.69
C GLU A 68 3.68 -5.59 2.86
N LEU A 69 3.59 -4.40 2.24
CA LEU A 69 2.50 -4.08 1.32
C LEU A 69 2.49 -5.03 0.13
N TYR A 70 3.65 -5.31 -0.42
CA TYR A 70 3.76 -6.25 -1.52
C TYR A 70 3.28 -7.64 -1.11
N ILE A 71 3.74 -8.11 0.05
CA ILE A 71 3.32 -9.42 0.57
C ILE A 71 1.81 -9.46 0.77
N LEU A 72 1.24 -8.40 1.33
CA LEU A 72 -0.20 -8.31 1.54
C LEU A 72 -0.98 -8.45 0.22
N LEU A 73 -0.49 -7.81 -0.84
CA LEU A 73 -1.15 -7.87 -2.14
C LEU A 73 -1.02 -9.25 -2.78
N MET A 74 0.08 -9.92 -2.55
CA MET A 74 0.39 -11.18 -3.25
C MET A 74 0.01 -12.43 -2.46
N GLU A 75 -0.26 -12.32 -1.17
CA GLU A 75 -0.61 -13.50 -0.37
C GLU A 75 -1.95 -14.10 -0.81
N ASN A 76 -2.11 -15.39 -0.56
CA ASN A 76 -3.31 -16.14 -0.92
C ASN A 76 -3.62 -16.03 -2.42
N ASP A 77 -2.61 -16.28 -3.24
CA ASP A 77 -2.72 -16.25 -4.71
C ASP A 77 -3.20 -14.87 -5.20
N ALA A 78 -2.57 -13.82 -4.66
CA ALA A 78 -2.87 -12.43 -5.02
C ALA A 78 -4.35 -12.09 -4.84
N LYS A 79 -4.95 -12.62 -3.78
CA LYS A 79 -6.36 -12.41 -3.49
C LYS A 79 -6.73 -10.94 -3.44
N LYS A 80 -5.87 -10.13 -2.81
CA LYS A 80 -6.11 -8.69 -2.68
C LYS A 80 -6.15 -8.02 -4.05
N LEU A 81 -5.17 -8.30 -4.90
CA LEU A 81 -5.13 -7.73 -6.24
C LEU A 81 -6.33 -8.16 -7.07
N ARG A 82 -6.73 -9.42 -6.94
CA ARG A 82 -7.89 -9.95 -7.67
C ARG A 82 -9.20 -9.31 -7.23
N SER A 83 -9.22 -8.70 -6.04
CA SER A 83 -10.41 -8.05 -5.52
C SER A 83 -10.62 -6.62 -6.06
N PHE A 84 -9.65 -6.09 -6.79
CA PHE A 84 -9.77 -4.74 -7.35
C PHE A 84 -10.92 -4.69 -8.38
N LYS A 85 -11.84 -3.76 -8.17
CA LYS A 85 -13.08 -3.70 -8.97
C LYS A 85 -13.06 -2.65 -10.06
N PHE A 86 -11.95 -1.98 -10.28
CA PHE A 86 -11.79 -0.94 -11.31
C PHE A 86 -12.78 0.23 -11.13
N GLU A 87 -13.20 0.48 -9.92
CA GLU A 87 -14.08 1.61 -9.57
C GLU A 87 -13.27 2.90 -9.35
N SER A 88 -11.97 2.77 -9.19
CA SER A 88 -11.03 3.89 -9.08
C SER A 88 -9.79 3.53 -9.89
N THR A 89 -8.83 4.45 -9.97
CA THR A 89 -7.54 4.09 -10.55
C THR A 89 -6.81 3.12 -9.64
N LEU A 90 -5.95 2.32 -10.21
CA LEU A 90 -5.11 1.41 -9.44
C LEU A 90 -4.27 2.17 -8.42
N TYR A 91 -3.76 3.33 -8.79
CA TYR A 91 -2.95 4.18 -7.93
C TYR A 91 -3.74 4.61 -6.69
N GLN A 92 -4.98 5.06 -6.88
CA GLN A 92 -5.85 5.47 -5.77
C GLN A 92 -6.16 4.30 -4.84
N TRP A 93 -6.42 3.14 -5.43
CA TRP A 93 -6.72 1.94 -4.66
C TRP A 93 -5.52 1.49 -3.83
N LEU A 94 -4.32 1.51 -4.42
CA LEU A 94 -3.09 1.18 -3.70
C LEU A 94 -2.83 2.17 -2.58
N LYS A 95 -3.12 3.44 -2.81
CA LYS A 95 -3.00 4.46 -1.78
C LYS A 95 -3.89 4.13 -0.57
N THR A 96 -5.13 3.75 -0.82
CA THR A 96 -6.07 3.36 0.22
C THR A 96 -5.55 2.16 1.01
N ILE A 97 -5.05 1.15 0.30
CA ILE A 97 -4.49 -0.04 0.96
C ILE A 97 -3.28 0.32 1.80
N ALA A 98 -2.40 1.16 1.29
CA ALA A 98 -1.22 1.60 2.01
C ALA A 98 -1.60 2.36 3.28
N ILE A 99 -2.58 3.24 3.22
CA ILE A 99 -3.04 3.99 4.38
C ILE A 99 -3.60 3.03 5.44
N ARG A 100 -4.44 2.09 5.04
CA ARG A 100 -4.99 1.10 5.96
C ARG A 100 -3.91 0.28 6.63
N HIS A 101 -2.95 -0.20 5.85
CA HIS A 101 -1.86 -1.00 6.38
C HIS A 101 -1.03 -0.21 7.38
N CYS A 102 -0.69 1.03 7.05
CA CYS A 102 0.10 1.88 7.94
C CYS A 102 -0.66 2.21 9.23
N LEU A 103 -1.95 2.48 9.13
CA LEU A 103 -2.77 2.74 10.32
C LEU A 103 -2.83 1.53 11.23
N LEU A 104 -2.95 0.33 10.65
CA LEU A 104 -2.93 -0.90 11.44
C LEU A 104 -1.58 -1.10 12.12
N LEU A 105 -0.48 -0.86 11.42
CA LEU A 105 0.85 -0.95 11.99
C LEU A 105 1.03 0.03 13.14
N LYS A 106 0.59 1.26 12.95
CA LYS A 106 0.68 2.28 13.98
C LYS A 106 -0.14 1.88 15.21
N SER A 107 -1.33 1.38 14.99
CA SER A 107 -2.20 0.90 16.05
C SER A 107 -1.56 -0.25 16.83
N LYS A 108 -0.94 -1.20 16.13
CA LYS A 108 -0.23 -2.31 16.78
C LYS A 108 0.94 -1.82 17.61
N ASN A 109 1.71 -0.88 17.08
CA ASN A 109 2.87 -0.35 17.78
C ASN A 109 2.44 0.39 19.06
N GLU A 110 1.35 1.13 18.98
CA GLU A 110 0.78 1.80 20.14
C GLU A 110 0.17 0.79 21.11
N GLY A 111 -0.42 -0.28 20.58
CA GLY A 111 -1.01 -1.34 21.39
C GLY A 111 0.00 -2.22 22.10
N ILE A 112 1.25 -2.26 21.67
CA ILE A 112 2.29 -3.04 22.32
C ILE A 112 2.48 -2.61 23.77
N ASP A 113 2.36 -1.32 24.04
CA ASP A 113 2.49 -0.79 25.39
C ASP A 113 1.37 -1.27 26.32
N ASN A 114 0.25 -1.68 25.73
CA ASN A 114 -0.91 -2.18 26.47
C ASN A 114 -1.09 -3.68 26.32
N GLU A 115 -0.06 -4.35 25.91
CA GLU A 115 -0.12 -5.74 25.55
C GLU A 115 -0.54 -6.67 26.66
N SER A 116 -0.26 -6.29 27.89
CA SER A 116 -0.68 -7.06 29.04
C SER A 116 -2.19 -7.22 29.15
N GLN A 117 -2.94 -6.45 28.39
CA GLN A 117 -4.40 -6.51 28.41
C GLN A 117 -5.00 -7.37 27.31
N GLU A 118 -4.16 -8.01 26.57
CA GLU A 118 -4.50 -8.66 25.36
C GLU A 118 -5.33 -9.87 25.41
N PRO A 119 -5.33 -10.73 26.46
CA PRO A 119 -6.06 -11.97 26.40
C PRO A 119 -7.54 -11.85 26.08
N LEU A 120 -8.04 -10.66 25.99
CA LEU A 120 -9.46 -10.42 25.78
C LEU A 120 -9.79 -10.23 24.31
N ASN A 121 -9.49 -11.22 23.52
CA ASN A 121 -9.64 -11.10 22.08
C ASN A 121 -11.05 -10.80 21.62
N ASN A 122 -12.05 -11.29 22.32
CA ASN A 122 -13.45 -11.05 21.90
C ASN A 122 -13.91 -9.64 22.18
N SER A 123 -13.54 -9.10 23.33
CA SER A 123 -13.81 -7.70 23.64
C SER A 123 -13.02 -6.79 22.70
N HIS A 124 -11.85 -7.25 22.35
CA HIS A 124 -10.99 -6.52 21.46
C HIS A 124 -11.57 -6.40 20.06
N ARG A 125 -12.29 -7.41 19.60
CA ARG A 125 -12.95 -7.35 18.30
C ARG A 125 -14.04 -6.30 18.26
N GLU A 126 -14.85 -6.21 19.31
CA GLU A 126 -15.89 -5.19 19.37
C GLU A 126 -15.29 -3.80 19.45
N HIS A 127 -14.27 -3.66 20.25
CA HIS A 127 -13.53 -2.42 20.35
C HIS A 127 -12.87 -2.06 19.03
N SER A 128 -12.38 -3.06 18.33
CA SER A 128 -11.76 -2.91 17.04
C SER A 128 -12.73 -2.41 15.98
N LEU A 129 -14.00 -2.74 16.07
CA LEU A 129 -15.01 -2.21 15.16
C LEU A 129 -15.21 -0.71 15.35
N VAL A 130 -15.23 -0.25 16.59
CA VAL A 130 -15.34 1.18 16.88
C VAL A 130 -14.07 1.90 16.44
N GLU A 131 -12.94 1.34 16.73
CA GLU A 131 -11.67 1.89 16.29
C GLU A 131 -11.55 1.89 14.76
N SER A 132 -12.10 0.88 14.12
CA SER A 132 -12.15 0.84 12.67
C SER A 132 -12.93 1.99 12.08
N SER A 133 -14.01 2.39 12.73
CA SER A 133 -14.78 3.54 12.31
C SER A 133 -13.95 4.83 12.42
N GLN A 134 -13.24 4.98 13.52
CA GLN A 134 -12.34 6.12 13.70
C GLN A 134 -11.20 6.09 12.72
N ALA A 135 -10.63 4.90 12.50
CA ALA A 135 -9.57 4.74 11.53
C ALA A 135 -10.05 5.07 10.12
N ARG A 136 -11.30 4.75 9.80
CA ARG A 136 -11.88 5.13 8.50
C ARG A 136 -12.00 6.63 8.37
N MET A 137 -12.41 7.32 9.42
CA MET A 137 -12.50 8.78 9.41
C MET A 137 -11.11 9.39 9.24
N ASP A 138 -10.12 8.86 9.96
CA ASP A 138 -8.75 9.31 9.81
C ASP A 138 -8.23 9.06 8.41
N MET A 139 -8.56 7.91 7.84
CA MET A 139 -8.19 7.57 6.49
C MET A 139 -8.79 8.54 5.48
N GLU A 140 -10.07 8.87 5.63
CA GLU A 140 -10.74 9.83 4.77
C GLU A 140 -10.09 11.20 4.86
N THR A 141 -9.75 11.63 6.07
CA THR A 141 -9.06 12.89 6.29
C THR A 141 -7.71 12.90 5.60
N LEU A 142 -6.95 11.82 5.76
CA LEU A 142 -5.65 11.68 5.10
C LEU A 142 -5.78 11.69 3.59
N LEU A 143 -6.79 10.99 3.06
CA LEU A 143 -7.04 10.96 1.63
C LEU A 143 -7.37 12.36 1.09
N ARG A 144 -8.17 13.12 1.81
CA ARG A 144 -8.50 14.50 1.44
C ARG A 144 -7.26 15.37 1.43
N GLN A 145 -6.45 15.28 2.47
CA GLN A 145 -5.21 16.05 2.55
C GLN A 145 -4.27 15.72 1.40
N MET A 146 -4.18 14.44 1.05
CA MET A 146 -3.32 14.01 -0.03
C MET A 146 -3.83 14.41 -1.39
N LYS A 147 -5.14 14.49 -1.57
CA LYS A 147 -5.72 14.95 -2.84
C LYS A 147 -5.47 16.43 -3.09
N ASN A 148 -5.33 17.20 -2.03
CA ASN A 148 -5.13 18.64 -2.14
C ASN A 148 -3.66 19.02 -2.30
N GLN A 149 -2.80 18.05 -2.36
CA GLN A 149 -1.40 18.22 -2.65
C GLN A 149 -1.12 17.87 -4.11
#